data_12f01c0fb3e5621459e6417273988242
#
_entry.id   12f01c0fb3e5621459e6417273988242
#
_cell.length_a   1.000
_cell.length_b   1.000
_cell.length_c   1.000
_cell.angle_alpha   90.00
_cell.angle_beta   90.00
_cell.angle_gamma   90.00
#
_symmetry.space_group_name_H-M   'P 1'
#
loop_
_entity.id
_entity.type
_entity.pdbx_description
1 polymer ?
#
loop_
_entity_poly.entity_id
_entity_poly.type
_entity_poly.pdbx_seq_one_letter_code
_entity_poly.pdbx_strand_id
1 'polypeptide(L)'
;MNTTSTTPELTKKQKAVQAQQRYRLKLKEGGIVEKSKQDIDSFKEKQRIYMKAYRASKKPVATATVDTNIKLDKIEKPAEVEVKPVNIEVVKKPVIKSQIVPKWKKSIEEEPEELTNQEIKKARSYSPEVVEKMINKMKLIFKLLDITPSNNLLRVLKSVLLGNDARGDIKFVKAEMPFIQEKNILVFANKIKKQYPKPSSFYSMLVPFVNILSRLEGYNKEYQILTKIAKNATDEYVKIRDNNEITEDEAKRLIDFNPEAINKKLDGIDNINDKFLFALYTLLTPRRLEFVNVRIMKEDNEYIKEQKMNILIIDKANPNKTRFIFYNYKTASSFGKQIVENLPDKFIKILNEYIENNDLKEWDYLFKNSNKKGHITEGTFGDRLTNLFSRIYKSNITNRFIRMSFASYKDTLRLSNNNIKKIADEMGHSVAVHNQYIKRFIT
;
A
#
# COMPACT_ATOMS: atom_id res chain seq x y z
N MET A 1 -63.10 21.42 -9.64
CA MET A 1 -62.08 21.52 -8.60
C MET A 1 -60.78 20.94 -9.16
N ASN A 2 -59.88 21.83 -9.64
CA ASN A 2 -58.59 21.43 -10.22
C ASN A 2 -57.57 21.41 -9.09
N THR A 3 -57.13 20.21 -8.69
CA THR A 3 -56.00 20.05 -7.76
C THR A 3 -54.69 20.00 -8.57
N THR A 4 -53.97 21.12 -8.59
CA THR A 4 -52.59 21.20 -9.09
C THR A 4 -51.66 20.50 -8.12
N SER A 5 -51.20 19.32 -8.49
CA SER A 5 -50.13 18.55 -7.78
C SER A 5 -48.77 19.25 -8.00
N THR A 6 -48.33 20.04 -7.02
CA THR A 6 -46.97 20.58 -6.99
C THR A 6 -45.99 19.50 -6.53
N THR A 7 -45.17 18.99 -7.44
CA THR A 7 -44.04 18.07 -7.12
C THR A 7 -43.00 18.82 -6.29
N PRO A 8 -42.58 18.31 -5.12
CA PRO A 8 -41.61 19.00 -4.26
C PRO A 8 -40.24 19.14 -4.92
N GLU A 9 -39.69 20.34 -4.84
CA GLU A 9 -38.38 20.66 -5.44
C GLU A 9 -37.25 19.93 -4.67
N LEU A 10 -36.51 19.08 -5.38
CA LEU A 10 -35.42 18.31 -4.83
C LEU A 10 -34.27 19.17 -4.30
N THR A 11 -33.81 18.89 -3.10
CA THR A 11 -32.62 19.54 -2.50
C THR A 11 -31.37 19.36 -3.34
N LYS A 12 -30.38 20.26 -3.22
CA LYS A 12 -29.08 20.15 -3.91
C LYS A 12 -28.41 18.77 -3.72
N LYS A 13 -28.56 18.17 -2.52
CA LYS A 13 -28.01 16.84 -2.19
C LYS A 13 -28.74 15.72 -2.94
N GLN A 14 -30.07 15.80 -3.06
CA GLN A 14 -30.87 14.83 -3.80
C GLN A 14 -30.62 14.93 -5.32
N LYS A 15 -30.46 16.15 -5.86
CA LYS A 15 -30.09 16.38 -7.29
C LYS A 15 -28.69 15.76 -7.59
N ALA A 16 -27.73 15.87 -6.67
CA ALA A 16 -26.40 15.26 -6.82
C ALA A 16 -26.43 13.72 -6.78
N VAL A 17 -27.25 13.13 -5.90
CA VAL A 17 -27.44 11.67 -5.82
C VAL A 17 -28.10 11.12 -7.09
N GLN A 18 -29.11 11.80 -7.63
CA GLN A 18 -29.75 11.42 -8.90
C GLN A 18 -28.77 11.51 -10.09
N ALA A 19 -27.95 12.55 -10.15
CA ALA A 19 -26.93 12.69 -11.19
C ALA A 19 -25.91 11.54 -11.12
N GLN A 20 -25.50 11.14 -9.92
CA GLN A 20 -24.58 10.02 -9.71
C GLN A 20 -25.22 8.66 -10.08
N GLN A 21 -26.51 8.48 -9.81
CA GLN A 21 -27.25 7.28 -10.23
C GLN A 21 -27.40 7.20 -11.76
N ARG A 22 -27.71 8.31 -12.44
CA ARG A 22 -27.78 8.38 -13.90
C ARG A 22 -26.42 8.08 -14.56
N TYR A 23 -25.33 8.57 -13.97
CA TYR A 23 -23.96 8.26 -14.43
C TYR A 23 -23.63 6.77 -14.29
N ARG A 24 -24.01 6.13 -13.16
CA ARG A 24 -23.82 4.69 -12.94
C ARG A 24 -24.65 3.84 -13.91
N LEU A 25 -25.86 4.26 -14.24
CA LEU A 25 -26.69 3.59 -15.25
C LEU A 25 -26.05 3.64 -16.63
N LYS A 26 -25.56 4.80 -17.07
CA LYS A 26 -24.86 4.94 -18.35
C LYS A 26 -23.58 4.09 -18.43
N LEU A 27 -22.83 3.95 -17.34
CA LEU A 27 -21.67 3.04 -17.26
C LEU A 27 -22.06 1.56 -17.36
N LYS A 28 -23.25 1.17 -16.89
CA LYS A 28 -23.78 -0.21 -16.99
C LYS A 28 -24.22 -0.58 -18.40
N GLU A 29 -24.64 0.39 -19.19
CA GLU A 29 -25.11 0.20 -20.57
C GLU A 29 -23.97 0.10 -21.59
N GLY A 30 -22.70 0.04 -21.13
CA GLY A 30 -21.54 -0.20 -22.01
C GLY A 30 -21.12 0.99 -22.87
N GLY A 31 -21.69 2.15 -22.63
CA GLY A 31 -21.30 3.38 -23.35
C GLY A 31 -19.99 3.95 -22.82
N ILE A 32 -19.00 4.08 -23.68
CA ILE A 32 -17.82 4.91 -23.45
C ILE A 32 -18.33 6.34 -23.37
N VAL A 33 -18.44 6.89 -22.16
CA VAL A 33 -18.79 8.31 -21.99
C VAL A 33 -17.55 9.12 -22.37
N GLU A 34 -17.42 9.49 -23.62
CA GLU A 34 -16.55 10.62 -23.98
C GLU A 34 -17.02 11.83 -23.16
N LYS A 35 -16.15 12.31 -22.27
CA LYS A 35 -16.40 13.58 -21.56
C LYS A 35 -16.63 14.63 -22.62
N SER A 36 -17.82 15.21 -22.64
CA SER A 36 -18.14 16.24 -23.60
C SER A 36 -17.10 17.36 -23.50
N LYS A 37 -16.80 18.01 -24.61
CA LYS A 37 -15.88 19.16 -24.65
C LYS A 37 -16.31 20.22 -23.61
N GLN A 38 -17.62 20.35 -23.38
CA GLN A 38 -18.22 21.20 -22.36
C GLN A 38 -17.85 20.82 -20.91
N ASP A 39 -17.76 19.52 -20.56
CA ASP A 39 -17.37 19.09 -19.21
C ASP A 39 -15.90 19.39 -18.93
N ILE A 40 -15.06 19.24 -19.97
CA ILE A 40 -13.63 19.55 -19.89
C ILE A 40 -13.43 21.07 -19.76
N ASP A 41 -14.18 21.87 -20.51
CA ASP A 41 -14.07 23.32 -20.48
C ASP A 41 -14.67 23.92 -19.20
N SER A 42 -15.76 23.35 -18.68
CA SER A 42 -16.31 23.69 -17.36
C SER A 42 -15.31 23.38 -16.22
N PHE A 43 -14.59 22.27 -16.31
CA PHE A 43 -13.55 21.93 -15.32
C PHE A 43 -12.36 22.89 -15.39
N LYS A 44 -11.91 23.24 -16.60
CA LYS A 44 -10.83 24.23 -16.81
C LYS A 44 -11.21 25.61 -16.30
N GLU A 45 -12.47 26.04 -16.51
CA GLU A 45 -12.94 27.34 -16.04
C GLU A 45 -13.05 27.40 -14.51
N LYS A 46 -13.51 26.35 -13.84
CA LYS A 46 -13.49 26.26 -12.38
C LYS A 46 -12.06 26.33 -11.82
N GLN A 47 -11.12 25.68 -12.47
CA GLN A 47 -9.70 25.74 -12.12
C GLN A 47 -9.12 27.15 -12.32
N ARG A 48 -9.52 27.84 -13.39
CA ARG A 48 -9.11 29.21 -13.69
C ARG A 48 -9.65 30.23 -12.66
N ILE A 49 -10.93 30.09 -12.27
CA ILE A 49 -11.56 30.92 -11.24
C ILE A 49 -10.86 30.73 -9.88
N TYR A 50 -10.59 29.49 -9.50
CA TYR A 50 -9.86 29.18 -8.27
C TYR A 50 -8.44 29.80 -8.26
N MET A 51 -7.70 29.66 -9.35
CA MET A 51 -6.37 30.26 -9.49
C MET A 51 -6.39 31.79 -9.48
N LYS A 52 -7.45 32.42 -10.00
CA LYS A 52 -7.65 33.86 -9.96
C LYS A 52 -7.92 34.37 -8.54
N ALA A 53 -8.77 33.66 -7.79
CA ALA A 53 -9.05 33.95 -6.38
C ALA A 53 -7.80 33.76 -5.49
N TYR A 54 -7.04 32.72 -5.72
CA TYR A 54 -5.77 32.45 -5.02
C TYR A 54 -4.72 33.54 -5.27
N ARG A 55 -4.57 34.01 -6.52
CA ARG A 55 -3.66 35.13 -6.83
C ARG A 55 -4.11 36.45 -6.22
N ALA A 56 -5.42 36.67 -6.09
CA ALA A 56 -5.99 37.87 -5.46
C ALA A 56 -5.77 37.87 -3.93
N SER A 57 -5.78 36.71 -3.27
CA SER A 57 -5.52 36.59 -1.83
C SER A 57 -4.05 36.79 -1.45
N LYS A 58 -3.12 36.76 -2.41
CA LYS A 58 -1.65 36.98 -2.21
C LYS A 58 -1.17 38.39 -2.55
N LYS A 59 -2.02 39.43 -2.54
CA LYS A 59 -1.50 40.79 -2.58
C LYS A 59 -0.73 41.07 -1.27
N PRO A 60 0.52 41.59 -1.34
CA PRO A 60 1.30 41.84 -0.14
C PRO A 60 0.63 42.88 0.74
N VAL A 61 0.38 42.52 2.00
CA VAL A 61 0.10 43.50 3.05
C VAL A 61 1.40 44.26 3.27
N ALA A 62 1.35 45.56 3.12
CA ALA A 62 2.47 46.44 3.37
C ALA A 62 2.99 46.22 4.79
N THR A 63 4.22 45.74 4.90
CA THR A 63 4.93 45.53 6.16
C THR A 63 5.31 46.88 6.75
N ALA A 64 4.77 47.21 7.91
CA ALA A 64 5.31 48.23 8.79
C ALA A 64 6.64 47.70 9.36
N THR A 65 7.68 48.47 9.13
CA THR A 65 9.03 48.26 9.69
C THR A 65 9.00 48.45 11.20
N VAL A 66 9.35 47.42 11.94
CA VAL A 66 9.69 47.51 13.36
C VAL A 66 11.19 47.22 13.47
N ASP A 67 11.97 48.25 13.78
CA ASP A 67 13.37 48.15 14.17
C ASP A 67 13.49 47.44 15.52
N THR A 68 14.23 46.35 15.57
CA THR A 68 14.75 45.84 16.84
C THR A 68 16.18 45.34 16.62
N ASN A 69 17.13 46.19 17.09
CA ASN A 69 18.52 45.84 17.34
C ASN A 69 18.60 44.80 18.47
N ILE A 70 19.06 43.59 18.19
CA ILE A 70 19.52 42.65 19.22
C ILE A 70 20.98 42.28 18.89
N LYS A 71 21.85 42.61 19.84
CA LYS A 71 23.28 42.28 19.84
C LYS A 71 23.47 40.76 19.95
N LEU A 72 24.34 40.23 19.08
CA LEU A 72 24.85 38.86 19.16
C LEU A 72 25.99 38.80 20.16
N ASP A 73 25.79 38.10 21.27
CA ASP A 73 26.88 37.68 22.15
C ASP A 73 27.50 36.36 21.64
N LYS A 74 28.84 36.35 21.79
CA LYS A 74 29.73 35.28 21.32
C LYS A 74 29.45 33.96 22.04
N ILE A 75 29.27 32.87 21.27
CA ILE A 75 29.29 31.51 21.81
C ILE A 75 30.65 30.88 21.51
N GLU A 76 31.32 30.50 22.58
CA GLU A 76 32.62 29.83 22.61
C GLU A 76 32.53 28.40 22.06
N LYS A 77 33.60 27.93 21.40
CA LYS A 77 33.78 26.58 20.89
C LYS A 77 33.94 25.58 22.05
N PRO A 78 33.29 24.37 21.99
CA PRO A 78 33.59 23.31 22.94
C PRO A 78 34.93 22.62 22.62
N ALA A 79 35.70 22.33 23.67
CA ALA A 79 36.98 21.64 23.64
C ALA A 79 36.90 20.17 23.18
N GLU A 80 37.93 19.72 22.48
CA GLU A 80 38.16 18.32 22.11
C GLU A 80 38.32 17.46 23.38
N VAL A 81 37.53 16.39 23.51
CA VAL A 81 37.65 15.37 24.55
C VAL A 81 38.33 14.14 23.97
N GLU A 82 39.55 13.89 24.44
CA GLU A 82 40.32 12.69 24.13
C GLU A 82 39.67 11.45 24.75
N VAL A 83 39.26 10.48 23.94
CA VAL A 83 38.59 9.23 24.40
C VAL A 83 39.64 8.13 24.53
N LYS A 84 39.97 7.76 25.77
CA LYS A 84 40.78 6.56 26.09
C LYS A 84 39.94 5.29 25.92
N PRO A 85 40.51 4.14 25.44
CA PRO A 85 39.77 2.91 25.25
C PRO A 85 39.42 2.28 26.60
N VAL A 86 38.14 2.03 26.82
CA VAL A 86 37.62 1.30 27.98
C VAL A 86 37.44 -0.16 27.61
N ASN A 87 38.12 -1.03 28.37
CA ASN A 87 37.93 -2.50 28.33
C ASN A 87 36.49 -2.83 28.79
N ILE A 88 35.69 -3.46 27.92
CA ILE A 88 34.34 -3.88 28.27
C ILE A 88 34.33 -5.37 28.53
N GLU A 89 34.23 -5.73 29.81
CA GLU A 89 33.86 -7.07 30.26
C GLU A 89 32.43 -7.42 29.76
N VAL A 90 32.31 -8.59 29.11
CA VAL A 90 31.05 -9.10 28.58
C VAL A 90 30.20 -9.63 29.74
N VAL A 91 29.30 -8.77 30.27
CA VAL A 91 28.25 -9.22 31.18
C VAL A 91 27.07 -9.75 30.36
N LYS A 92 26.86 -11.07 30.38
CA LYS A 92 25.66 -11.72 29.84
C LYS A 92 24.43 -11.28 30.63
N LYS A 93 23.63 -10.37 30.07
CA LYS A 93 22.30 -10.03 30.60
C LYS A 93 21.26 -11.05 30.18
N PRO A 94 20.30 -11.43 31.05
CA PRO A 94 19.26 -12.40 30.73
C PRO A 94 18.30 -11.83 29.66
N VAL A 95 17.91 -12.69 28.73
CA VAL A 95 16.93 -12.39 27.68
C VAL A 95 15.56 -12.23 28.32
N ILE A 96 15.12 -11.00 28.51
CA ILE A 96 13.74 -10.69 28.87
C ILE A 96 12.91 -10.89 27.60
N LYS A 97 12.23 -12.03 27.51
CA LYS A 97 11.16 -12.25 26.52
C LYS A 97 9.95 -11.40 26.92
N SER A 98 9.90 -10.15 26.49
CA SER A 98 8.66 -9.38 26.54
C SER A 98 7.71 -9.94 25.48
N GLN A 99 6.82 -10.82 25.92
CA GLN A 99 5.67 -11.25 25.12
C GLN A 99 4.67 -10.08 25.04
N ILE A 100 4.86 -9.16 24.11
CA ILE A 100 3.75 -8.32 23.63
C ILE A 100 2.94 -9.21 22.69
N VAL A 101 1.97 -9.94 23.26
CA VAL A 101 0.99 -10.70 22.50
C VAL A 101 0.13 -9.70 21.72
N PRO A 102 0.14 -9.70 20.38
CA PRO A 102 -0.72 -8.79 19.62
C PRO A 102 -2.19 -9.01 19.99
N LYS A 103 -2.98 -7.94 20.02
CA LYS A 103 -4.40 -7.95 20.44
C LYS A 103 -5.26 -9.01 19.72
N TRP A 104 -4.87 -9.45 18.53
CA TRP A 104 -5.53 -10.51 17.78
C TRP A 104 -5.17 -11.93 18.28
N LYS A 105 -4.07 -12.13 19.05
CA LYS A 105 -3.76 -13.42 19.69
C LYS A 105 -4.66 -13.72 20.89
N LYS A 106 -5.15 -12.68 21.60
CA LYS A 106 -6.09 -12.86 22.73
C LYS A 106 -7.46 -13.40 22.31
N SER A 107 -7.88 -13.18 21.05
CA SER A 107 -9.15 -13.71 20.52
C SER A 107 -9.07 -15.15 19.97
N ILE A 108 -7.91 -15.82 20.11
CA ILE A 108 -7.68 -17.18 19.58
C ILE A 108 -7.53 -18.21 20.71
N GLU A 109 -7.29 -17.78 21.96
CA GLU A 109 -7.14 -18.65 23.12
C GLU A 109 -8.47 -18.95 23.84
N GLU A 110 -9.55 -18.24 23.50
CA GLU A 110 -10.89 -18.62 23.87
C GLU A 110 -11.37 -19.74 22.93
N GLU A 111 -11.78 -20.88 23.50
CA GLU A 111 -12.45 -21.94 22.72
C GLU A 111 -13.56 -21.27 21.89
N PRO A 112 -13.73 -21.65 20.61
CA PRO A 112 -14.74 -21.01 19.78
C PRO A 112 -16.11 -21.29 20.44
N GLU A 113 -16.67 -20.28 21.10
CA GLU A 113 -18.10 -20.28 21.39
C GLU A 113 -18.81 -20.62 20.08
N GLU A 114 -19.72 -21.58 20.10
CA GLU A 114 -20.52 -21.93 18.94
C GLU A 114 -21.16 -20.66 18.41
N LEU A 115 -20.62 -20.14 17.29
CA LEU A 115 -21.17 -18.98 16.62
C LEU A 115 -22.62 -19.29 16.27
N THR A 116 -23.52 -18.63 16.97
CA THR A 116 -24.95 -18.81 16.74
C THR A 116 -25.28 -18.42 15.31
N ASN A 117 -26.28 -19.05 14.69
CA ASN A 117 -26.73 -18.77 13.32
C ASN A 117 -27.03 -17.28 13.04
N GLN A 118 -27.17 -16.44 14.08
CA GLN A 118 -27.36 -14.98 13.96
C GLN A 118 -26.06 -14.22 13.74
N GLU A 119 -24.90 -14.70 14.20
CA GLU A 119 -23.60 -14.03 14.00
C GLU A 119 -23.03 -14.30 12.61
N ILE A 120 -23.35 -15.46 12.02
CA ILE A 120 -23.00 -15.79 10.63
C ILE A 120 -23.65 -14.80 9.64
N LYS A 121 -24.85 -14.25 9.96
CA LYS A 121 -25.59 -13.30 9.12
C LYS A 121 -24.98 -11.90 9.00
N LYS A 122 -24.00 -11.53 9.83
CA LYS A 122 -23.30 -10.24 9.78
C LYS A 122 -21.99 -10.28 8.98
N ALA A 123 -21.76 -11.29 8.16
CA ALA A 123 -20.58 -11.34 7.30
C ALA A 123 -20.54 -10.12 6.37
N ARG A 124 -19.46 -9.33 6.46
CA ARG A 124 -19.27 -8.12 5.67
C ARG A 124 -19.39 -8.42 4.18
N SER A 125 -20.22 -7.65 3.45
CA SER A 125 -20.21 -7.66 1.99
C SER A 125 -18.85 -7.23 1.46
N TYR A 126 -18.36 -7.92 0.44
CA TYR A 126 -17.11 -7.54 -0.22
C TYR A 126 -17.38 -6.51 -1.33
N SER A 127 -16.39 -5.67 -1.64
CA SER A 127 -16.48 -4.79 -2.80
C SER A 127 -16.51 -5.63 -4.10
N PRO A 128 -17.15 -5.16 -5.17
CA PRO A 128 -17.21 -5.87 -6.46
C PRO A 128 -15.84 -6.31 -6.98
N GLU A 129 -14.80 -5.48 -6.79
CA GLU A 129 -13.42 -5.79 -7.22
C GLU A 129 -12.81 -6.96 -6.43
N VAL A 130 -13.06 -7.03 -5.13
CA VAL A 130 -12.60 -8.14 -4.27
C VAL A 130 -13.35 -9.42 -4.65
N VAL A 131 -14.66 -9.34 -4.90
CA VAL A 131 -15.47 -10.46 -5.35
C VAL A 131 -14.95 -10.99 -6.68
N GLU A 132 -14.66 -10.14 -7.65
CA GLU A 132 -14.12 -10.57 -8.95
C GLU A 132 -12.77 -11.31 -8.81
N LYS A 133 -11.88 -10.81 -7.94
CA LYS A 133 -10.62 -11.51 -7.63
C LYS A 133 -10.86 -12.89 -7.01
N MET A 134 -11.85 -13.02 -6.12
CA MET A 134 -12.21 -14.31 -5.51
C MET A 134 -12.76 -15.28 -6.56
N ILE A 135 -13.70 -14.84 -7.40
CA ILE A 135 -14.26 -15.64 -8.49
C ILE A 135 -13.18 -16.12 -9.46
N ASN A 136 -12.22 -15.26 -9.81
CA ASN A 136 -11.11 -15.65 -10.68
C ASN A 136 -10.23 -16.73 -10.05
N LYS A 137 -9.97 -16.67 -8.75
CA LYS A 137 -9.27 -17.77 -8.03
C LYS A 137 -10.09 -19.06 -8.04
N MET A 138 -11.40 -18.97 -7.82
CA MET A 138 -12.28 -20.16 -7.88
C MET A 138 -12.27 -20.79 -9.28
N LYS A 139 -12.30 -19.99 -10.35
CA LYS A 139 -12.16 -20.50 -11.73
C LYS A 139 -10.86 -21.27 -11.94
N LEU A 140 -9.73 -20.78 -11.38
CA LEU A 140 -8.45 -21.52 -11.43
C LEU A 140 -8.54 -22.86 -10.71
N ILE A 141 -9.23 -22.92 -9.56
CA ILE A 141 -9.44 -24.18 -8.82
C ILE A 141 -10.39 -25.10 -9.55
N PHE A 142 -11.50 -24.62 -10.12
CA PHE A 142 -12.37 -25.43 -10.97
C PHE A 142 -11.59 -26.07 -12.12
N LYS A 143 -10.73 -25.28 -12.80
CA LYS A 143 -9.85 -25.81 -13.85
C LYS A 143 -8.89 -26.89 -13.32
N LEU A 144 -8.31 -26.70 -12.13
CA LEU A 144 -7.45 -27.70 -11.48
C LEU A 144 -8.19 -29.01 -11.17
N LEU A 145 -9.48 -28.94 -10.95
CA LEU A 145 -10.35 -30.10 -10.64
C LEU A 145 -11.00 -30.71 -11.89
N ASP A 146 -10.68 -30.18 -13.09
CA ASP A 146 -11.32 -30.53 -14.38
C ASP A 146 -12.84 -30.32 -14.37
N ILE A 147 -13.28 -29.27 -13.66
CA ILE A 147 -14.70 -28.90 -13.56
C ILE A 147 -14.92 -27.62 -14.38
N THR A 148 -15.93 -27.67 -15.26
CA THR A 148 -16.41 -26.46 -15.94
C THR A 148 -17.61 -25.91 -15.16
N PRO A 149 -17.44 -24.82 -14.38
CA PRO A 149 -18.56 -24.27 -13.62
C PRO A 149 -19.60 -23.68 -14.55
N SER A 150 -20.90 -23.92 -14.26
CA SER A 150 -21.96 -23.25 -15.00
C SER A 150 -21.96 -21.74 -14.78
N ASN A 151 -22.43 -20.97 -15.76
CA ASN A 151 -22.58 -19.52 -15.59
C ASN A 151 -23.54 -19.19 -14.44
N ASN A 152 -24.51 -20.03 -14.19
CA ASN A 152 -25.44 -19.88 -13.08
C ASN A 152 -24.71 -20.04 -11.73
N LEU A 153 -23.87 -21.07 -11.58
CA LEU A 153 -23.04 -21.23 -10.38
C LEU A 153 -22.20 -20.00 -10.12
N LEU A 154 -21.46 -19.51 -11.11
CA LEU A 154 -20.62 -18.32 -10.94
C LEU A 154 -21.43 -17.08 -10.54
N ARG A 155 -22.65 -16.93 -11.08
CA ARG A 155 -23.56 -15.84 -10.71
C ARG A 155 -24.01 -15.96 -9.25
N VAL A 156 -24.39 -17.16 -8.82
CA VAL A 156 -24.80 -17.44 -7.43
C VAL A 156 -23.65 -17.16 -6.46
N LEU A 157 -22.45 -17.70 -6.72
CA LEU A 157 -21.27 -17.49 -5.87
C LEU A 157 -20.91 -16.00 -5.77
N LYS A 158 -21.01 -15.26 -6.88
CA LYS A 158 -20.81 -13.82 -6.90
C LYS A 158 -21.85 -13.07 -6.06
N SER A 159 -23.12 -13.46 -6.16
CA SER A 159 -24.23 -12.91 -5.37
C SER A 159 -24.02 -13.11 -3.87
N VAL A 160 -23.65 -14.34 -3.46
CA VAL A 160 -23.34 -14.70 -2.07
C VAL A 160 -22.19 -13.85 -1.51
N LEU A 161 -21.10 -13.68 -2.25
CA LEU A 161 -19.95 -12.88 -1.83
C LEU A 161 -20.28 -11.38 -1.73
N LEU A 162 -21.22 -10.89 -2.53
CA LEU A 162 -21.73 -9.52 -2.44
C LEU A 162 -22.66 -9.30 -1.24
N GLY A 163 -23.03 -10.35 -0.51
CA GLY A 163 -23.91 -10.30 0.65
C GLY A 163 -25.40 -10.36 0.32
N ASN A 164 -25.76 -10.82 -0.88
CA ASN A 164 -27.15 -11.07 -1.24
C ASN A 164 -27.64 -12.40 -0.65
N ASP A 165 -28.92 -12.47 -0.37
CA ASP A 165 -29.53 -13.71 0.16
C ASP A 165 -29.52 -14.83 -0.90
N ALA A 166 -28.94 -15.96 -0.54
CA ALA A 166 -28.80 -17.13 -1.42
C ALA A 166 -29.50 -18.39 -0.87
N ARG A 167 -30.47 -18.23 0.06
CA ARG A 167 -31.17 -19.37 0.69
C ARG A 167 -31.80 -20.32 -0.30
N GLY A 168 -32.28 -19.82 -1.42
CA GLY A 168 -32.88 -20.65 -2.49
C GLY A 168 -31.86 -21.48 -3.29
N ASP A 169 -30.59 -21.13 -3.26
CA ASP A 169 -29.54 -21.65 -4.15
C ASP A 169 -28.70 -22.80 -3.52
N ILE A 170 -28.95 -23.15 -2.25
CA ILE A 170 -28.13 -24.13 -1.49
C ILE A 170 -28.09 -25.50 -2.15
N LYS A 171 -29.24 -26.02 -2.56
CA LYS A 171 -29.32 -27.32 -3.24
C LYS A 171 -28.57 -27.33 -4.56
N PHE A 172 -28.65 -26.23 -5.29
CA PHE A 172 -27.94 -26.03 -6.55
C PHE A 172 -26.43 -26.00 -6.33
N VAL A 173 -25.93 -25.23 -5.33
CA VAL A 173 -24.50 -25.18 -4.99
C VAL A 173 -23.99 -26.55 -4.55
N LYS A 174 -24.76 -27.32 -3.78
CA LYS A 174 -24.40 -28.70 -3.40
C LYS A 174 -24.23 -29.63 -4.61
N ALA A 175 -25.11 -29.51 -5.61
CA ALA A 175 -25.02 -30.30 -6.83
C ALA A 175 -23.83 -29.93 -7.71
N GLU A 176 -23.57 -28.64 -7.88
CA GLU A 176 -22.50 -28.12 -8.73
C GLU A 176 -21.11 -28.17 -8.09
N MET A 177 -21.01 -28.26 -6.74
CA MET A 177 -19.75 -28.28 -6.00
C MET A 177 -19.63 -29.51 -5.07
N PRO A 178 -19.74 -30.76 -5.57
CA PRO A 178 -19.69 -31.95 -4.75
C PRO A 178 -18.33 -32.15 -4.03
N PHE A 179 -17.30 -31.50 -4.51
CA PHE A 179 -15.95 -31.60 -3.95
C PHE A 179 -15.76 -30.83 -2.62
N ILE A 180 -16.68 -29.90 -2.28
CA ILE A 180 -16.67 -29.22 -0.97
C ILE A 180 -17.51 -29.93 0.09
N GLN A 181 -18.18 -31.04 -0.22
CA GLN A 181 -18.90 -31.81 0.77
C GLN A 181 -17.93 -32.48 1.77
N GLU A 182 -18.37 -32.68 3.01
CA GLU A 182 -17.58 -33.19 4.13
C GLU A 182 -16.65 -34.36 3.75
N LYS A 183 -17.17 -35.38 3.05
CA LYS A 183 -16.40 -36.56 2.61
C LYS A 183 -15.28 -36.27 1.59
N ASN A 184 -15.39 -35.18 0.84
CA ASN A 184 -14.49 -34.84 -0.28
C ASN A 184 -13.55 -33.69 0.04
N ILE A 185 -13.83 -32.89 1.07
CA ILE A 185 -13.17 -31.62 1.35
C ILE A 185 -11.66 -31.77 1.63
N LEU A 186 -11.24 -32.87 2.23
CA LEU A 186 -9.81 -33.15 2.46
C LEU A 186 -9.10 -33.45 1.14
N VAL A 187 -9.72 -34.24 0.26
CA VAL A 187 -9.18 -34.53 -1.07
C VAL A 187 -9.06 -33.26 -1.89
N PHE A 188 -10.08 -32.42 -1.84
CA PHE A 188 -10.09 -31.08 -2.45
C PHE A 188 -8.92 -30.23 -1.95
N ALA A 189 -8.78 -30.07 -0.64
CA ALA A 189 -7.71 -29.26 -0.05
C ALA A 189 -6.32 -29.80 -0.41
N ASN A 190 -6.12 -31.13 -0.40
CA ASN A 190 -4.85 -31.75 -0.77
C ASN A 190 -4.47 -31.53 -2.25
N LYS A 191 -5.45 -31.57 -3.19
CA LYS A 191 -5.21 -31.22 -4.59
C LYS A 191 -4.72 -29.78 -4.73
N ILE A 192 -5.34 -28.83 -4.01
CA ILE A 192 -4.91 -27.42 -4.01
C ILE A 192 -3.50 -27.32 -3.41
N LYS A 193 -3.23 -27.98 -2.27
CA LYS A 193 -1.90 -27.92 -1.61
C LYS A 193 -0.79 -28.46 -2.52
N LYS A 194 -1.07 -29.54 -3.27
CA LYS A 194 -0.12 -30.09 -4.25
C LYS A 194 0.25 -29.09 -5.34
N GLN A 195 -0.72 -28.34 -5.86
CA GLN A 195 -0.51 -27.33 -6.90
C GLN A 195 0.08 -26.02 -6.35
N TYR A 196 -0.29 -25.65 -5.13
CA TYR A 196 0.15 -24.43 -4.45
C TYR A 196 0.83 -24.79 -3.13
N PRO A 197 2.07 -25.34 -3.15
CA PRO A 197 2.72 -25.88 -1.95
C PRO A 197 3.12 -24.81 -0.94
N LYS A 198 3.32 -23.54 -1.37
CA LYS A 198 3.62 -22.45 -0.45
C LYS A 198 2.43 -22.15 0.45
N PRO A 199 2.57 -22.14 1.80
CA PRO A 199 1.45 -21.97 2.72
C PRO A 199 0.61 -20.73 2.45
N SER A 200 1.23 -19.58 2.13
CA SER A 200 0.52 -18.33 1.80
C SER A 200 -0.29 -18.44 0.51
N SER A 201 0.23 -19.13 -0.52
CA SER A 201 -0.48 -19.36 -1.78
C SER A 201 -1.64 -20.33 -1.57
N PHE A 202 -1.40 -21.43 -0.86
CA PHE A 202 -2.42 -22.41 -0.50
C PHE A 202 -3.58 -21.75 0.27
N TYR A 203 -3.28 -21.02 1.35
CA TYR A 203 -4.26 -20.21 2.08
C TYR A 203 -5.06 -19.29 1.16
N SER A 204 -4.36 -18.54 0.31
CA SER A 204 -4.98 -17.57 -0.61
C SER A 204 -5.96 -18.21 -1.59
N MET A 205 -5.76 -19.48 -1.96
CA MET A 205 -6.66 -20.23 -2.84
C MET A 205 -7.85 -20.84 -2.10
N LEU A 206 -7.73 -21.12 -0.79
CA LEU A 206 -8.83 -21.62 0.04
C LEU A 206 -9.81 -20.53 0.48
N VAL A 207 -9.32 -19.30 0.71
CA VAL A 207 -10.12 -18.17 1.25
C VAL A 207 -11.45 -17.95 0.52
N PRO A 208 -11.55 -17.96 -0.82
CA PRO A 208 -12.84 -17.79 -1.51
C PRO A 208 -13.88 -18.83 -1.09
N PHE A 209 -13.47 -20.08 -0.91
CA PHE A 209 -14.37 -21.19 -0.51
C PHE A 209 -14.77 -21.06 0.95
N VAL A 210 -13.84 -20.72 1.85
CA VAL A 210 -14.16 -20.42 3.26
C VAL A 210 -15.21 -19.31 3.35
N ASN A 211 -15.02 -18.23 2.57
CA ASN A 211 -15.95 -17.11 2.55
C ASN A 211 -17.33 -17.45 1.95
N ILE A 212 -17.42 -18.36 1.01
CA ILE A 212 -18.69 -18.86 0.48
C ILE A 212 -19.37 -19.73 1.53
N LEU A 213 -18.67 -20.73 2.09
CA LEU A 213 -19.24 -21.66 3.06
C LEU A 213 -19.74 -20.95 4.33
N SER A 214 -19.05 -19.86 4.77
CA SER A 214 -19.49 -19.06 5.91
C SER A 214 -20.84 -18.33 5.70
N ARG A 215 -21.37 -18.31 4.48
CA ARG A 215 -22.60 -17.61 4.09
C ARG A 215 -23.71 -18.54 3.61
N LEU A 216 -23.39 -19.80 3.42
CA LEU A 216 -24.35 -20.81 2.97
C LEU A 216 -24.86 -21.62 4.17
N GLU A 217 -26.17 -21.61 4.40
CA GLU A 217 -26.78 -22.46 5.41
C GLU A 217 -26.53 -23.93 5.10
N GLY A 218 -26.41 -24.78 6.15
CA GLY A 218 -26.24 -26.24 6.00
C GLY A 218 -24.84 -26.71 5.58
N TYR A 219 -23.83 -25.82 5.63
CA TYR A 219 -22.42 -26.15 5.38
C TYR A 219 -21.52 -25.93 6.61
N ASN A 220 -22.06 -25.92 7.81
CA ASN A 220 -21.32 -25.62 9.02
C ASN A 220 -20.10 -26.55 9.25
N LYS A 221 -20.28 -27.87 8.99
CA LYS A 221 -19.18 -28.84 9.13
C LYS A 221 -18.07 -28.60 8.11
N GLU A 222 -18.41 -28.40 6.85
CA GLU A 222 -17.48 -28.12 5.77
C GLU A 222 -16.75 -26.81 6.01
N TYR A 223 -17.45 -25.77 6.47
CA TYR A 223 -16.87 -24.50 6.87
C TYR A 223 -15.83 -24.67 7.99
N GLN A 224 -16.17 -25.41 9.06
CA GLN A 224 -15.24 -25.67 10.16
C GLN A 224 -13.98 -26.42 9.69
N ILE A 225 -14.15 -27.48 8.90
CA ILE A 225 -13.03 -28.27 8.36
C ILE A 225 -12.12 -27.38 7.51
N LEU A 226 -12.69 -26.62 6.56
CA LEU A 226 -11.91 -25.79 5.65
C LEU A 226 -11.24 -24.63 6.36
N THR A 227 -11.91 -24.05 7.37
CA THR A 227 -11.34 -22.99 8.23
C THR A 227 -10.16 -23.51 9.04
N LYS A 228 -10.24 -24.72 9.60
CA LYS A 228 -9.13 -25.35 10.32
C LYS A 228 -7.92 -25.59 9.41
N ILE A 229 -8.17 -26.06 8.17
CA ILE A 229 -7.10 -26.27 7.18
C ILE A 229 -6.47 -24.91 6.79
N ALA A 230 -7.28 -23.89 6.56
CA ALA A 230 -6.80 -22.53 6.23
C ALA A 230 -6.02 -21.91 7.40
N LYS A 231 -6.46 -22.11 8.64
CA LYS A 231 -5.74 -21.68 9.85
C LYS A 231 -4.37 -22.36 9.95
N ASN A 232 -4.29 -23.66 9.78
CA ASN A 232 -3.01 -24.39 9.80
C ASN A 232 -2.03 -23.85 8.75
N ALA A 233 -2.50 -23.55 7.53
CA ALA A 233 -1.68 -22.94 6.49
C ALA A 233 -1.20 -21.52 6.87
N THR A 234 -2.06 -20.76 7.56
CA THR A 234 -1.68 -19.43 8.07
C THR A 234 -0.63 -19.54 9.17
N ASP A 235 -0.80 -20.47 10.10
CA ASP A 235 0.14 -20.69 11.22
C ASP A 235 1.51 -21.15 10.69
N GLU A 236 1.53 -22.04 9.70
CA GLU A 236 2.75 -22.45 9.00
C GLU A 236 3.42 -21.27 8.30
N TYR A 237 2.65 -20.44 7.60
CA TYR A 237 3.16 -19.22 6.96
C TYR A 237 3.74 -18.23 7.99
N VAL A 238 3.03 -18.04 9.11
CA VAL A 238 3.48 -17.15 10.21
C VAL A 238 4.79 -17.65 10.81
N LYS A 239 4.94 -18.96 11.06
CA LYS A 239 6.20 -19.55 11.56
C LYS A 239 7.36 -19.29 10.59
N ILE A 240 7.18 -19.57 9.29
CA ILE A 240 8.21 -19.33 8.26
C ILE A 240 8.58 -17.84 8.19
N ARG A 241 7.58 -16.96 8.29
CA ARG A 241 7.79 -15.52 8.24
C ARG A 241 8.51 -14.98 9.47
N ASP A 242 8.12 -15.44 10.66
CA ASP A 242 8.63 -14.92 11.94
C ASP A 242 10.02 -15.47 12.29
N ASN A 243 10.44 -16.59 11.70
CA ASN A 243 11.80 -17.08 11.81
C ASN A 243 12.82 -16.13 11.17
N ASN A 244 12.38 -15.21 10.29
CA ASN A 244 13.28 -14.27 9.59
C ASN A 244 14.48 -14.94 8.86
N GLU A 245 14.39 -16.21 8.64
CA GLU A 245 15.41 -16.98 7.92
C GLU A 245 15.46 -16.54 6.45
N ILE A 246 16.67 -16.52 5.91
CA ILE A 246 16.90 -16.19 4.51
C ILE A 246 17.33 -17.46 3.78
N THR A 247 16.70 -17.72 2.63
CA THR A 247 17.18 -18.77 1.74
C THR A 247 18.44 -18.31 1.00
N GLU A 248 19.27 -19.24 0.52
CA GLU A 248 20.46 -18.89 -0.28
C GLU A 248 20.11 -18.02 -1.49
N ASP A 249 19.00 -18.31 -2.16
CA ASP A 249 18.51 -17.51 -3.28
C ASP A 249 18.10 -16.09 -2.88
N GLU A 250 17.46 -15.93 -1.72
CA GLU A 250 17.15 -14.62 -1.18
C GLU A 250 18.42 -13.89 -0.75
N ALA A 251 19.40 -14.59 -0.16
CA ALA A 251 20.67 -14.02 0.26
C ALA A 251 21.43 -13.39 -0.92
N LYS A 252 21.48 -14.09 -2.06
CA LYS A 252 22.10 -13.59 -3.31
C LYS A 252 21.41 -12.34 -3.89
N ARG A 253 20.19 -12.04 -3.46
CA ARG A 253 19.39 -10.88 -3.92
C ARG A 253 19.42 -9.71 -2.94
N LEU A 254 20.02 -9.87 -1.76
CA LEU A 254 20.13 -8.74 -0.83
C LEU A 254 21.09 -7.70 -1.39
N ILE A 255 20.68 -6.45 -1.27
CA ILE A 255 21.44 -5.27 -1.66
C ILE A 255 22.28 -4.84 -0.46
N ASP A 256 23.55 -4.58 -0.69
CA ASP A 256 24.37 -3.88 0.29
C ASP A 256 23.99 -2.40 0.32
N PHE A 257 23.39 -1.97 1.44
CA PHE A 257 23.01 -0.59 1.72
C PHE A 257 24.11 0.21 2.44
N ASN A 258 25.34 -0.31 2.48
CA ASN A 258 26.48 0.49 2.91
C ASN A 258 26.57 1.76 2.04
N PRO A 259 26.71 2.96 2.64
CA PRO A 259 26.74 4.23 1.91
C PRO A 259 27.79 4.28 0.79
N GLU A 260 28.97 3.68 1.00
CA GLU A 260 30.03 3.64 -0.02
C GLU A 260 29.62 2.77 -1.22
N ALA A 261 29.07 1.58 -0.94
CA ALA A 261 28.58 0.67 -1.99
C ALA A 261 27.46 1.31 -2.82
N ILE A 262 26.49 1.97 -2.16
CA ILE A 262 25.42 2.71 -2.82
C ILE A 262 25.98 3.86 -3.67
N ASN A 263 26.90 4.68 -3.12
CA ASN A 263 27.48 5.79 -3.83
C ASN A 263 28.24 5.34 -5.08
N LYS A 264 29.06 4.28 -4.98
CA LYS A 264 29.77 3.70 -6.12
C LYS A 264 28.83 3.25 -7.23
N LYS A 265 27.68 2.64 -6.90
CA LYS A 265 26.68 2.25 -7.90
C LYS A 265 26.00 3.47 -8.51
N LEU A 266 25.65 4.46 -7.69
CA LEU A 266 24.96 5.69 -8.11
C LEU A 266 25.83 6.52 -9.07
N ASP A 267 27.13 6.62 -8.80
CA ASP A 267 28.06 7.37 -9.63
C ASP A 267 28.31 6.70 -11.01
N GLY A 268 28.10 5.39 -11.12
CA GLY A 268 28.15 4.64 -12.38
C GLY A 268 26.86 4.64 -13.20
N ILE A 269 25.86 5.46 -12.84
CA ILE A 269 24.61 5.58 -13.60
C ILE A 269 24.62 6.92 -14.35
N ASP A 270 24.75 6.87 -15.69
CA ASP A 270 24.78 8.08 -16.52
C ASP A 270 23.38 8.64 -16.79
N ASN A 271 22.39 7.78 -17.04
CA ASN A 271 21.03 8.22 -17.33
C ASN A 271 20.38 8.85 -16.12
N ILE A 272 20.02 10.12 -16.17
CA ILE A 272 19.47 10.87 -15.03
C ILE A 272 18.15 10.29 -14.52
N ASN A 273 17.30 9.73 -15.39
CA ASN A 273 16.03 9.12 -14.95
C ASN A 273 16.29 7.85 -14.12
N ASP A 274 17.24 7.02 -14.54
CA ASP A 274 17.65 5.83 -13.82
C ASP A 274 18.39 6.20 -12.52
N LYS A 275 19.27 7.21 -12.58
CA LYS A 275 20.01 7.73 -11.43
C LYS A 275 19.06 8.25 -10.36
N PHE A 276 18.07 9.05 -10.75
CA PHE A 276 17.05 9.55 -9.84
C PHE A 276 16.20 8.42 -9.24
N LEU A 277 15.73 7.47 -10.06
CA LEU A 277 14.95 6.32 -9.57
C LEU A 277 15.77 5.45 -8.60
N PHE A 278 17.06 5.24 -8.87
CA PHE A 278 17.95 4.52 -7.98
C PHE A 278 18.17 5.29 -6.67
N ALA A 279 18.47 6.60 -6.75
CA ALA A 279 18.66 7.48 -5.59
C ALA A 279 17.42 7.52 -4.68
N LEU A 280 16.21 7.57 -5.28
CA LEU A 280 14.93 7.60 -4.58
C LEU A 280 14.72 6.38 -3.67
N TYR A 281 15.25 5.23 -4.05
CA TYR A 281 15.10 3.97 -3.30
C TYR A 281 16.34 3.55 -2.51
N THR A 282 17.44 4.30 -2.61
CA THR A 282 18.69 3.97 -1.90
C THR A 282 19.19 5.07 -0.97
N LEU A 283 18.98 6.32 -1.32
CA LEU A 283 19.34 7.46 -0.46
C LEU A 283 18.20 7.86 0.49
N LEU A 284 16.95 7.53 0.13
CA LEU A 284 15.80 7.71 1.01
C LEU A 284 15.34 6.36 1.55
N THR A 285 14.51 6.41 2.59
CA THR A 285 13.83 5.22 3.12
C THR A 285 12.91 4.64 2.05
N PRO A 286 13.12 3.38 1.60
CA PRO A 286 12.39 2.83 0.46
C PRO A 286 10.94 2.55 0.80
N ARG A 287 10.04 3.23 0.09
CA ARG A 287 8.58 3.03 0.18
C ARG A 287 8.14 1.94 -0.79
N ARG A 288 6.81 1.62 -0.80
CA ARG A 288 6.26 0.75 -1.85
C ARG A 288 6.34 1.46 -3.20
N LEU A 289 5.21 1.73 -3.85
CA LEU A 289 5.17 2.40 -5.15
C LEU A 289 4.51 3.79 -5.06
N GLU A 290 4.37 4.33 -3.84
CA GLU A 290 3.65 5.59 -3.58
C GLU A 290 4.28 6.83 -4.24
N PHE A 291 5.56 6.74 -4.63
CA PHE A 291 6.21 7.82 -5.38
C PHE A 291 5.62 8.05 -6.77
N VAL A 292 4.96 7.04 -7.35
CA VAL A 292 4.45 7.09 -8.73
C VAL A 292 3.44 8.21 -8.96
N ASN A 293 2.61 8.51 -7.96
CA ASN A 293 1.55 9.51 -8.06
C ASN A 293 1.87 10.83 -7.33
N VAL A 294 3.14 11.05 -6.99
CA VAL A 294 3.60 12.30 -6.37
C VAL A 294 3.52 13.44 -7.38
N ARG A 295 2.98 14.58 -6.95
CA ARG A 295 2.97 15.84 -7.70
C ARG A 295 3.96 16.84 -7.13
N ILE A 296 4.56 17.65 -7.99
CA ILE A 296 5.43 18.75 -7.59
C ILE A 296 4.55 19.95 -7.20
N MET A 297 4.77 20.46 -5.98
CA MET A 297 4.00 21.58 -5.43
C MET A 297 4.94 22.56 -4.74
N LYS A 298 4.50 23.82 -4.61
CA LYS A 298 5.22 24.82 -3.82
C LYS A 298 4.87 24.78 -2.35
N GLU A 299 3.65 24.41 -2.03
CA GLU A 299 3.17 24.38 -0.64
C GLU A 299 2.08 23.30 -0.45
N ASP A 300 1.87 22.90 0.80
CA ASP A 300 0.76 22.05 1.23
C ASP A 300 -0.43 22.97 1.56
N ASN A 301 -1.58 22.75 0.95
CA ASN A 301 -2.79 23.53 1.15
C ASN A 301 -4.03 22.65 1.35
N GLU A 302 -5.17 23.25 1.73
CA GLU A 302 -6.40 22.50 2.03
C GLU A 302 -6.89 21.65 0.85
N TYR A 303 -6.79 22.14 -0.39
CA TYR A 303 -7.19 21.37 -1.57
C TYR A 303 -6.38 20.07 -1.70
N ILE A 304 -5.07 20.10 -1.44
CA ILE A 304 -4.20 18.94 -1.48
C ILE A 304 -4.60 17.93 -0.40
N LYS A 305 -4.91 18.41 0.80
CA LYS A 305 -5.34 17.58 1.94
C LYS A 305 -6.71 16.92 1.67
N GLU A 306 -7.69 17.69 1.18
CA GLU A 306 -9.02 17.19 0.84
C GLU A 306 -8.95 16.12 -0.27
N GLN A 307 -8.12 16.32 -1.29
CA GLN A 307 -7.92 15.37 -2.39
C GLN A 307 -6.96 14.23 -2.02
N LYS A 308 -6.36 14.25 -0.83
CA LYS A 308 -5.38 13.26 -0.35
C LYS A 308 -4.27 13.02 -1.37
N MET A 309 -3.70 14.09 -1.90
CA MET A 309 -2.65 14.02 -2.92
C MET A 309 -1.28 13.79 -2.30
N ASN A 310 -0.49 12.90 -2.87
CA ASN A 310 0.92 12.81 -2.53
C ASN A 310 1.68 13.92 -3.26
N ILE A 311 2.54 14.64 -2.54
CA ILE A 311 3.24 15.81 -3.09
C ILE A 311 4.72 15.82 -2.72
N LEU A 312 5.50 16.46 -3.57
CA LEU A 312 6.87 16.88 -3.33
C LEU A 312 6.89 18.43 -3.29
N ILE A 313 7.25 18.97 -2.14
CA ILE A 313 7.49 20.42 -2.00
C ILE A 313 8.96 20.67 -2.25
N ILE A 314 9.26 21.59 -3.19
CA ILE A 314 10.60 22.00 -3.53
C ILE A 314 10.79 23.45 -3.10
N ASP A 315 11.71 23.68 -2.19
CA ASP A 315 12.13 25.03 -1.78
C ASP A 315 13.54 25.31 -2.33
N LYS A 316 13.59 26.04 -3.44
CA LYS A 316 14.88 26.39 -4.09
C LYS A 316 15.72 27.34 -3.26
N ALA A 317 15.09 28.20 -2.45
CA ALA A 317 15.78 29.14 -1.58
C ALA A 317 16.36 28.46 -0.33
N ASN A 318 15.70 27.39 0.12
CA ASN A 318 16.14 26.62 1.27
C ASN A 318 15.97 25.12 0.99
N PRO A 319 16.95 24.45 0.36
CA PRO A 319 16.88 23.05 -0.02
C PRO A 319 16.52 22.11 1.13
N ASN A 320 16.91 22.43 2.37
CA ASN A 320 16.59 21.64 3.56
C ASN A 320 15.08 21.61 3.88
N LYS A 321 14.27 22.50 3.29
CA LYS A 321 12.80 22.48 3.40
C LYS A 321 12.14 21.66 2.30
N THR A 322 12.91 21.14 1.35
CA THR A 322 12.40 20.19 0.35
C THR A 322 11.96 18.91 1.05
N ARG A 323 10.72 18.46 0.79
CA ARG A 323 10.13 17.32 1.48
C ARG A 323 9.03 16.65 0.68
N PHE A 324 8.85 15.35 0.92
CA PHE A 324 7.68 14.62 0.44
C PHE A 324 6.58 14.61 1.51
N ILE A 325 5.33 14.70 1.08
CA ILE A 325 4.15 14.53 1.92
C ILE A 325 3.24 13.49 1.28
N PHE A 326 2.93 12.45 2.05
CA PHE A 326 2.09 11.33 1.61
C PHE A 326 0.77 11.36 2.36
N TYR A 327 -0.32 11.59 1.64
CA TYR A 327 -1.69 11.47 2.13
C TYR A 327 -2.36 10.18 1.68
N ASN A 328 -1.94 9.64 0.52
CA ASN A 328 -2.54 8.45 -0.09
C ASN A 328 -1.49 7.35 -0.25
N TYR A 329 -1.55 6.37 0.64
CA TYR A 329 -0.72 5.17 0.61
C TYR A 329 -1.46 4.02 1.31
N LYS A 330 -1.00 2.77 1.14
CA LYS A 330 -1.72 1.55 1.53
C LYS A 330 -2.23 1.55 2.98
N THR A 331 -1.50 2.15 3.90
CA THR A 331 -1.79 2.17 5.34
C THR A 331 -2.15 3.56 5.87
N ALA A 332 -2.50 4.50 4.99
CA ALA A 332 -2.83 5.88 5.36
C ALA A 332 -4.01 5.98 6.34
N SER A 333 -4.97 5.06 6.26
CA SER A 333 -6.08 5.00 7.23
C SER A 333 -5.64 4.72 8.67
N SER A 334 -4.48 4.07 8.86
CA SER A 334 -3.95 3.71 10.18
C SER A 334 -2.88 4.69 10.70
N PHE A 335 -2.12 5.31 9.78
CA PHE A 335 -0.96 6.14 10.16
C PHE A 335 -1.13 7.62 9.78
N GLY A 336 -2.22 7.99 9.08
CA GLY A 336 -2.48 9.36 8.68
C GLY A 336 -1.47 9.92 7.65
N LYS A 337 -1.29 11.23 7.66
CA LYS A 337 -0.32 11.95 6.84
C LYS A 337 1.12 11.60 7.27
N GLN A 338 1.98 11.35 6.29
CA GLN A 338 3.42 11.14 6.53
C GLN A 338 4.26 12.19 5.80
N ILE A 339 5.33 12.64 6.45
CA ILE A 339 6.28 13.60 5.90
C ILE A 339 7.67 12.96 5.90
N VAL A 340 8.35 13.04 4.76
CA VAL A 340 9.77 12.68 4.62
C VAL A 340 10.54 13.97 4.35
N GLU A 341 11.27 14.40 5.34
CA GLU A 341 12.05 15.66 5.36
C GLU A 341 13.53 15.37 5.62
N ASN A 342 14.35 16.42 5.63
CA ASN A 342 15.81 16.31 5.80
C ASN A 342 16.42 15.39 4.73
N LEU A 343 16.05 15.63 3.47
CA LEU A 343 16.54 14.86 2.33
C LEU A 343 18.06 15.08 2.19
N PRO A 344 18.87 14.02 1.92
CA PRO A 344 20.31 14.15 1.74
C PRO A 344 20.66 15.12 0.61
N ASP A 345 21.71 15.94 0.76
CA ASP A 345 22.15 16.92 -0.24
C ASP A 345 22.41 16.26 -1.61
N LYS A 346 23.05 15.08 -1.61
CA LYS A 346 23.28 14.30 -2.84
C LYS A 346 21.96 13.94 -3.54
N PHE A 347 20.92 13.60 -2.77
CA PHE A 347 19.60 13.34 -3.33
C PHE A 347 18.96 14.61 -3.91
N ILE A 348 19.06 15.74 -3.20
CA ILE A 348 18.49 17.02 -3.65
C ILE A 348 19.17 17.47 -4.96
N LYS A 349 20.50 17.30 -5.08
CA LYS A 349 21.22 17.59 -6.32
C LYS A 349 20.70 16.77 -7.50
N ILE A 350 20.55 15.46 -7.32
CA ILE A 350 20.04 14.54 -8.36
C ILE A 350 18.56 14.85 -8.69
N LEU A 351 17.75 15.20 -7.69
CA LEU A 351 16.35 15.59 -7.87
C LEU A 351 16.24 16.85 -8.75
N ASN A 352 17.06 17.88 -8.48
CA ASN A 352 17.04 19.11 -9.25
C ASN A 352 17.45 18.86 -10.71
N GLU A 353 18.52 18.10 -10.93
CA GLU A 353 18.98 17.69 -12.25
C GLU A 353 17.90 16.88 -13.00
N TYR A 354 17.21 15.96 -12.31
CA TYR A 354 16.09 15.20 -12.87
C TYR A 354 14.92 16.10 -13.29
N ILE A 355 14.55 17.07 -12.45
CA ILE A 355 13.46 18.02 -12.71
C ILE A 355 13.78 18.88 -13.92
N GLU A 356 15.00 19.40 -14.00
CA GLU A 356 15.47 20.23 -15.13
C GLU A 356 15.49 19.43 -16.43
N ASN A 357 16.07 18.24 -16.41
CA ASN A 357 16.17 17.38 -17.60
C ASN A 357 14.80 16.97 -18.15
N ASN A 358 13.78 16.85 -17.30
CA ASN A 358 12.42 16.43 -17.72
C ASN A 358 11.45 17.62 -17.85
N ASP A 359 11.92 18.89 -17.75
CA ASP A 359 11.10 20.11 -17.77
C ASP A 359 9.85 19.99 -16.87
N LEU A 360 10.06 19.53 -15.63
CA LEU A 360 8.98 19.33 -14.68
C LEU A 360 8.63 20.66 -13.99
N LYS A 361 7.33 20.95 -13.94
CA LYS A 361 6.76 22.19 -13.37
C LYS A 361 5.83 21.90 -12.21
N GLU A 362 5.44 22.94 -11.52
CA GLU A 362 4.41 22.87 -10.49
C GLU A 362 3.13 22.23 -11.07
N TRP A 363 2.50 21.34 -10.29
CA TRP A 363 1.37 20.48 -10.64
C TRP A 363 1.69 19.28 -11.53
N ASP A 364 2.90 19.17 -12.06
CA ASP A 364 3.30 17.97 -12.79
C ASP A 364 3.43 16.76 -11.86
N TYR A 365 3.21 15.59 -12.40
CA TYR A 365 3.59 14.36 -11.73
C TYR A 365 5.10 14.16 -11.81
N LEU A 366 5.69 13.69 -10.71
CA LEU A 366 7.11 13.38 -10.66
C LEU A 366 7.49 12.33 -11.71
N PHE A 367 6.60 11.37 -11.97
CA PHE A 367 6.75 10.35 -13.00
C PHE A 367 5.62 10.46 -14.01
N LYS A 368 5.81 11.29 -15.04
CA LYS A 368 4.84 11.48 -16.14
C LYS A 368 4.75 10.24 -17.02
N ASN A 369 3.55 9.96 -17.54
CA ASN A 369 3.38 9.00 -18.62
C ASN A 369 3.86 9.57 -19.96
N SER A 370 3.96 8.73 -20.99
CA SER A 370 4.47 9.13 -22.31
C SER A 370 3.68 10.26 -22.98
N ASN A 371 2.38 10.37 -22.71
CA ASN A 371 1.54 11.43 -23.24
C ASN A 371 1.53 12.71 -22.37
N LYS A 372 2.33 12.75 -21.30
CA LYS A 372 2.50 13.86 -20.34
C LYS A 372 1.20 14.34 -19.65
N LYS A 373 0.08 13.60 -19.77
CA LYS A 373 -1.23 13.96 -19.20
C LYS A 373 -1.51 13.41 -17.81
N GLY A 374 -0.69 12.47 -17.33
CA GLY A 374 -0.83 11.82 -16.03
C GLY A 374 0.47 11.16 -15.58
N HIS A 375 0.40 10.43 -14.48
CA HIS A 375 1.52 9.59 -14.04
C HIS A 375 1.51 8.23 -14.76
N ILE A 376 2.66 7.56 -14.78
CA ILE A 376 2.74 6.15 -15.19
C ILE A 376 1.96 5.27 -14.22
N THR A 377 1.55 4.07 -14.62
CA THR A 377 0.86 3.15 -13.72
C THR A 377 1.80 2.58 -12.65
N GLU A 378 1.25 2.15 -11.51
CA GLU A 378 2.06 1.46 -10.49
C GLU A 378 2.77 0.22 -11.04
N GLY A 379 2.11 -0.55 -11.94
CA GLY A 379 2.71 -1.69 -12.63
C GLY A 379 3.94 -1.27 -13.44
N THR A 380 3.79 -0.28 -14.33
CA THR A 380 4.90 0.24 -15.14
C THR A 380 6.04 0.79 -14.28
N PHE A 381 5.72 1.47 -13.18
CA PHE A 381 6.72 1.99 -12.25
C PHE A 381 7.46 0.85 -11.53
N GLY A 382 6.72 -0.15 -11.05
CA GLY A 382 7.28 -1.35 -10.42
C GLY A 382 8.19 -2.13 -11.36
N ASP A 383 7.81 -2.26 -12.64
CA ASP A 383 8.62 -2.91 -13.68
C ASP A 383 9.91 -2.12 -13.97
N ARG A 384 9.83 -0.79 -14.11
CA ARG A 384 11.01 0.07 -14.28
C ARG A 384 11.97 -0.07 -13.10
N LEU A 385 11.45 -0.03 -11.87
CA LEU A 385 12.24 -0.21 -10.65
C LEU A 385 12.92 -1.58 -10.63
N THR A 386 12.16 -2.65 -10.88
CA THR A 386 12.68 -4.03 -10.92
C THR A 386 13.76 -4.19 -12.00
N ASN A 387 13.52 -3.68 -13.20
CA ASN A 387 14.48 -3.77 -14.32
C ASN A 387 15.76 -3.01 -14.01
N LEU A 388 15.67 -1.79 -13.47
CA LEU A 388 16.82 -0.99 -13.09
C LEU A 388 17.71 -1.71 -12.06
N PHE A 389 17.11 -2.11 -10.94
CA PHE A 389 17.85 -2.78 -9.87
C PHE A 389 18.39 -4.15 -10.31
N SER A 390 17.61 -4.90 -11.09
CA SER A 390 18.05 -6.20 -11.61
C SER A 390 19.24 -6.07 -12.56
N ARG A 391 19.28 -5.01 -13.37
CA ARG A 391 20.42 -4.71 -14.25
C ARG A 391 21.69 -4.34 -13.45
N ILE A 392 21.55 -3.48 -12.43
CA ILE A 392 22.67 -3.02 -11.60
C ILE A 392 23.27 -4.15 -10.76
N TYR A 393 22.41 -5.01 -10.19
CA TYR A 393 22.84 -6.07 -9.28
C TYR A 393 22.92 -7.46 -9.94
N LYS A 394 22.62 -7.57 -11.24
CA LYS A 394 22.62 -8.82 -12.01
C LYS A 394 21.79 -9.93 -11.36
N SER A 395 20.68 -9.57 -10.71
CA SER A 395 19.79 -10.46 -9.99
C SER A 395 18.38 -9.91 -10.00
N ASN A 396 17.35 -10.75 -9.92
CA ASN A 396 15.95 -10.30 -9.92
C ASN A 396 15.60 -9.58 -8.61
N ILE A 397 15.74 -8.25 -8.60
CA ILE A 397 15.52 -7.37 -7.45
C ILE A 397 14.19 -6.64 -7.60
N THR A 398 13.20 -7.07 -6.85
CA THR A 398 11.91 -6.39 -6.77
C THR A 398 11.89 -5.34 -5.65
N ASN A 399 10.90 -4.45 -5.63
CA ASN A 399 10.71 -3.49 -4.55
C ASN A 399 10.70 -4.15 -3.15
N ARG A 400 10.14 -5.37 -3.04
CA ARG A 400 10.17 -6.12 -1.78
C ARG A 400 11.61 -6.39 -1.32
N PHE A 401 12.50 -6.81 -2.23
CA PHE A 401 13.91 -7.07 -1.90
C PHE A 401 14.66 -5.81 -1.54
N ILE A 402 14.41 -4.69 -2.22
CA ILE A 402 15.00 -3.39 -1.85
C ILE A 402 14.64 -3.05 -0.39
N ARG A 403 13.37 -3.17 -0.02
CA ARG A 403 12.88 -2.90 1.33
C ARG A 403 13.42 -3.88 2.37
N MET A 404 13.53 -5.16 2.03
CA MET A 404 14.14 -6.19 2.89
C MET A 404 15.60 -5.88 3.14
N SER A 405 16.37 -5.61 2.10
CA SER A 405 17.79 -5.28 2.20
C SER A 405 18.02 -4.04 3.06
N PHE A 406 17.22 -2.99 2.85
CA PHE A 406 17.30 -1.77 3.65
C PHE A 406 17.01 -2.04 5.14
N ALA A 407 15.92 -2.75 5.44
CA ALA A 407 15.56 -3.08 6.82
C ALA A 407 16.63 -3.96 7.50
N SER A 408 17.16 -4.95 6.78
CA SER A 408 18.23 -5.82 7.29
C SER A 408 19.52 -5.04 7.53
N TYR A 409 19.90 -4.13 6.63
CA TYR A 409 21.04 -3.24 6.85
C TYR A 409 20.84 -2.32 8.07
N LYS A 410 19.64 -1.73 8.24
CA LYS A 410 19.34 -0.87 9.40
C LYS A 410 19.38 -1.66 10.72
N ASP A 411 19.00 -2.94 10.73
CA ASP A 411 19.13 -3.82 11.92
C ASP A 411 20.58 -3.99 12.35
N THR A 412 21.54 -4.09 11.40
CA THR A 412 22.97 -4.20 11.71
C THR A 412 23.53 -2.97 12.44
N LEU A 413 22.90 -1.80 12.27
CA LEU A 413 23.32 -0.56 12.93
C LEU A 413 22.85 -0.47 14.39
N ARG A 414 22.14 -1.45 14.91
CA ARG A 414 21.63 -1.51 16.31
C ARG A 414 20.98 -0.22 16.78
N LEU A 415 20.11 0.33 15.95
CA LEU A 415 19.43 1.61 16.19
C LEU A 415 18.51 1.54 17.42
N SER A 416 18.28 2.70 18.05
CA SER A 416 17.30 2.83 19.12
C SER A 416 15.86 2.53 18.63
N ASN A 417 14.98 2.11 19.54
CA ASN A 417 13.57 1.84 19.23
C ASN A 417 12.86 3.04 18.57
N ASN A 418 13.21 4.27 18.95
CA ASN A 418 12.66 5.49 18.36
C ASN A 418 13.10 5.65 16.90
N ASN A 419 14.35 5.36 16.58
CA ASN A 419 14.87 5.40 15.22
C ASN A 419 14.25 4.29 14.36
N ILE A 420 14.10 3.08 14.90
CA ILE A 420 13.40 1.98 14.21
C ILE A 420 11.95 2.35 13.94
N LYS A 421 11.26 2.98 14.90
CA LYS A 421 9.89 3.48 14.71
C LYS A 421 9.83 4.52 13.60
N LYS A 422 10.73 5.51 13.61
CA LYS A 422 10.81 6.53 12.55
C LYS A 422 11.00 5.91 11.17
N ILE A 423 11.94 4.98 11.03
CA ILE A 423 12.18 4.26 9.77
C ILE A 423 10.94 3.46 9.33
N ALA A 424 10.27 2.75 10.25
CA ALA A 424 9.06 2.01 9.96
C ALA A 424 7.94 2.93 9.47
N ASP A 425 7.74 4.07 10.13
CA ASP A 425 6.75 5.09 9.74
C ASP A 425 7.08 5.64 8.33
N GLU A 426 8.32 6.00 8.06
CA GLU A 426 8.77 6.45 6.72
C GLU A 426 8.56 5.37 5.65
N MET A 427 8.76 4.08 5.96
CA MET A 427 8.44 2.95 5.07
C MET A 427 6.94 2.71 4.90
N GLY A 428 6.07 3.41 5.63
CA GLY A 428 4.61 3.26 5.58
C GLY A 428 4.12 1.95 6.19
N HIS A 429 4.67 1.51 7.34
CA HIS A 429 4.23 0.32 8.06
C HIS A 429 4.57 0.37 9.56
N SER A 430 3.99 -0.53 10.37
CA SER A 430 4.30 -0.64 11.80
C SER A 430 5.69 -1.25 12.04
N VAL A 431 6.24 -1.03 13.24
CA VAL A 431 7.50 -1.68 13.68
C VAL A 431 7.39 -3.20 13.59
N ALA A 432 6.25 -3.80 13.92
CA ALA A 432 6.03 -5.24 13.78
C ALA A 432 6.18 -5.72 12.33
N VAL A 433 5.69 -4.94 11.37
CA VAL A 433 5.88 -5.23 9.93
C VAL A 433 7.32 -4.95 9.50
N HIS A 434 7.97 -3.91 10.06
CA HIS A 434 9.38 -3.64 9.79
C HIS A 434 10.25 -4.84 10.17
N ASN A 435 10.04 -5.39 11.36
CA ASN A 435 10.78 -6.57 11.85
C ASN A 435 10.61 -7.81 10.94
N GLN A 436 9.50 -7.93 10.21
CA GLN A 436 9.30 -9.00 9.22
C GLN A 436 10.11 -8.80 7.92
N TYR A 437 10.56 -7.59 7.66
CA TYR A 437 11.47 -7.32 6.53
C TYR A 437 12.93 -7.65 6.87
N ILE A 438 13.31 -7.63 8.16
CA ILE A 438 14.67 -7.96 8.59
C ILE A 438 14.95 -9.42 8.27
N LYS A 439 16.08 -9.69 7.59
CA LYS A 439 16.55 -11.03 7.29
C LYS A 439 17.90 -11.26 7.97
N ARG A 440 18.02 -12.38 8.63
CA ARG A 440 19.24 -12.77 9.36
C ARG A 440 19.84 -13.99 8.70
N PHE A 441 21.15 -13.95 8.50
CA PHE A 441 21.89 -15.13 8.12
C PHE A 441 21.92 -16.09 9.31
N ILE A 442 21.63 -17.35 9.06
CA ILE A 442 21.88 -18.41 10.03
C ILE A 442 23.39 -18.62 10.00
N THR A 443 24.10 -18.18 11.05
CA THR A 443 25.50 -18.47 11.28
C THR A 443 25.63 -19.81 11.92
#